data_d40236de9c271d651632bf944ca30b61
#
_entry.id   d40236de9c271d651632bf944ca30b61
#
_cell.length_a   1.000
_cell.length_b   1.000
_cell.length_c   1.000
_cell.angle_alpha   90.00
_cell.angle_beta   90.00
_cell.angle_gamma   90.00
#
_symmetry.space_group_name_H-M   'P 1'
#
loop_
_entity.id
_entity.type
_entity.pdbx_description
1 polymer ?
#
loop_
_entity_poly.entity_id
_entity_poly.type
_entity_poly.pdbx_seq_one_letter_code
_entity_poly.pdbx_strand_id
1 'polypeptide(L)'
;KNILLTMVGGLLICTTVGELTYAGSKPVNMVLRVQVDGPPPCTVTGSDVDFGDVLIRRIDGSQYLQPVTYKLDCGQRLTGADDLRMQLQGPTSVINGETVLNTGIDGFGIRIQNATNDSLITVGSSAWLPFSIDNQPTLEAVPVKQNGVSLVSSAFSATATMVVDYQ
;
A
#
# COMPACT_ATOMS: atom_id res chain seq x y z
N LYS A 1 -40.13 -24.71 106.74
CA LYS A 1 -39.32 -23.48 106.61
C LYS A 1 -38.41 -23.71 105.42
N ASN A 2 -39.10 -23.58 104.38
CA ASN A 2 -38.53 -24.03 103.10
C ASN A 2 -38.19 -22.82 102.26
N ILE A 3 -36.96 -22.78 101.84
CA ILE A 3 -36.48 -21.73 100.95
C ILE A 3 -36.43 -22.39 99.53
N LEU A 4 -37.28 -21.86 98.70
CA LEU A 4 -37.35 -22.31 97.30
C LEU A 4 -36.28 -21.48 96.49
N LEU A 5 -35.32 -22.19 95.93
CA LEU A 5 -34.26 -21.60 95.12
C LEU A 5 -34.65 -21.72 93.68
N THR A 6 -35.06 -20.68 93.03
CA THR A 6 -35.40 -20.66 91.60
C THR A 6 -34.11 -20.35 90.82
N MET A 7 -33.63 -21.29 90.09
CA MET A 7 -32.60 -21.07 89.09
C MET A 7 -33.20 -20.47 87.82
N VAL A 8 -32.81 -19.27 87.48
CA VAL A 8 -33.08 -18.66 86.19
C VAL A 8 -31.92 -18.98 85.26
N GLY A 9 -32.18 -19.86 84.31
CA GLY A 9 -31.23 -20.18 83.24
C GLY A 9 -31.23 -19.10 82.23
N GLY A 10 -30.15 -18.35 82.15
CA GLY A 10 -29.90 -17.39 81.10
C GLY A 10 -29.43 -18.09 79.81
N LEU A 11 -30.27 -18.09 78.82
CA LEU A 11 -29.91 -18.53 77.47
C LEU A 11 -29.10 -17.45 76.76
N LEU A 12 -27.78 -17.64 76.66
CA LEU A 12 -26.89 -16.77 75.90
C LEU A 12 -27.06 -17.07 74.40
N ILE A 13 -27.81 -16.24 73.68
CA ILE A 13 -27.92 -16.31 72.23
C ILE A 13 -26.67 -15.57 71.65
N CYS A 14 -25.71 -16.34 71.21
CA CYS A 14 -24.55 -15.80 70.52
C CYS A 14 -24.93 -15.51 69.06
N THR A 15 -25.35 -14.32 68.77
CA THR A 15 -25.57 -13.86 67.39
C THR A 15 -24.20 -13.58 66.74
N THR A 16 -23.71 -14.52 65.97
CA THR A 16 -22.57 -14.27 65.08
C THR A 16 -23.03 -13.38 63.96
N VAL A 17 -22.68 -12.11 64.01
CA VAL A 17 -22.78 -11.20 62.91
C VAL A 17 -21.67 -11.58 61.92
N GLY A 18 -22.05 -12.31 60.90
CA GLY A 18 -21.15 -12.59 59.79
C GLY A 18 -20.80 -11.27 59.08
N GLU A 19 -19.59 -10.75 59.26
CA GLU A 19 -19.08 -9.65 58.45
C GLU A 19 -18.99 -10.17 56.99
N LEU A 20 -19.89 -9.64 56.16
CA LEU A 20 -19.76 -9.77 54.70
C LEU A 20 -18.55 -8.92 54.26
N THR A 21 -17.40 -9.58 54.16
CA THR A 21 -16.23 -8.99 53.51
C THR A 21 -16.56 -8.78 52.03
N TYR A 22 -16.95 -7.58 51.70
CA TYR A 22 -17.10 -7.15 50.31
C TYR A 22 -15.73 -7.03 49.71
N ALA A 23 -15.35 -8.01 48.82
CA ALA A 23 -14.14 -7.92 48.03
C ALA A 23 -14.31 -6.79 47.02
N GLY A 24 -13.95 -5.58 47.42
CA GLY A 24 -13.97 -4.41 46.57
C GLY A 24 -12.93 -4.61 45.45
N SER A 25 -13.39 -4.76 44.22
CA SER A 25 -12.50 -4.71 43.05
C SER A 25 -12.00 -3.27 42.88
N LYS A 26 -10.71 -3.07 43.06
CA LYS A 26 -10.07 -1.79 42.71
C LYS A 26 -9.82 -1.76 41.21
N PRO A 27 -10.31 -0.77 40.45
CA PRO A 27 -9.94 -0.60 39.06
C PRO A 27 -8.44 -0.31 38.98
N VAL A 28 -7.71 -1.17 38.29
CA VAL A 28 -6.30 -0.94 37.96
C VAL A 28 -6.27 -0.32 36.56
N ASN A 29 -5.86 0.93 36.46
CA ASN A 29 -5.62 1.58 35.19
C ASN A 29 -4.31 1.05 34.61
N MET A 30 -4.40 0.17 33.62
CA MET A 30 -3.27 -0.30 32.83
C MET A 30 -3.15 0.55 31.57
N VAL A 31 -2.06 1.25 31.40
CA VAL A 31 -1.72 1.94 30.14
C VAL A 31 -0.87 1.00 29.32
N LEU A 32 -1.48 0.41 28.28
CA LEU A 32 -0.76 -0.35 27.28
C LEU A 32 -0.24 0.62 26.22
N ARG A 33 1.06 0.78 26.13
CA ARG A 33 1.72 1.46 25.01
C ARG A 33 2.15 0.42 24.02
N VAL A 34 1.53 0.42 22.84
CA VAL A 34 1.92 -0.39 21.70
C VAL A 34 2.63 0.52 20.71
N GLN A 35 3.92 0.30 20.50
CA GLN A 35 4.66 0.89 19.40
C GLN A 35 4.59 -0.10 18.25
N VAL A 36 4.00 0.34 17.14
CA VAL A 36 4.00 -0.42 15.89
C VAL A 36 5.12 0.19 15.05
N ASP A 37 6.26 -0.48 15.02
CA ASP A 37 7.32 -0.14 14.08
C ASP A 37 6.95 -0.77 12.73
N GLY A 38 6.43 0.05 11.81
CA GLY A 38 6.26 -0.35 10.43
C GLY A 38 7.62 -0.43 9.73
N PRO A 39 7.75 -1.22 8.67
CA PRO A 39 8.95 -1.22 7.86
C PRO A 39 9.23 0.19 7.34
N PRO A 40 10.51 0.61 7.20
CA PRO A 40 10.83 1.95 6.71
C PRO A 40 10.31 2.13 5.28
N PRO A 41 9.83 3.33 4.93
CA PRO A 41 9.32 3.59 3.58
C PRO A 41 10.43 3.42 2.54
N CYS A 42 10.08 2.88 1.38
CA CYS A 42 11.00 2.79 0.25
C CYS A 42 11.17 4.16 -0.42
N THR A 43 12.39 4.50 -0.77
CA THR A 43 12.69 5.62 -1.65
C THR A 43 12.87 5.11 -3.06
N VAL A 44 12.18 5.75 -4.01
CA VAL A 44 12.28 5.44 -5.44
C VAL A 44 13.05 6.54 -6.14
N THR A 45 14.07 6.15 -6.89
CA THR A 45 14.81 7.06 -7.78
C THR A 45 14.69 6.53 -9.19
N GLY A 46 14.13 7.32 -10.09
CA GLY A 46 14.01 7.01 -11.53
C GLY A 46 14.90 7.90 -12.37
N SER A 47 15.07 7.53 -13.64
CA SER A 47 15.72 8.33 -14.66
C SER A 47 14.73 8.72 -15.76
N ASP A 48 15.06 9.80 -16.48
CA ASP A 48 14.30 10.20 -17.65
C ASP A 48 14.40 9.15 -18.76
N VAL A 49 13.34 9.03 -19.53
CA VAL A 49 13.25 8.16 -20.71
C VAL A 49 13.22 9.03 -21.96
N ASP A 50 14.24 8.91 -22.79
CA ASP A 50 14.34 9.64 -24.05
C ASP A 50 14.00 8.71 -25.23
N PHE A 51 12.99 9.08 -26.00
CA PHE A 51 12.58 8.37 -27.20
C PHE A 51 13.27 8.88 -28.47
N GLY A 52 14.00 9.98 -28.39
CA GLY A 52 14.59 10.64 -29.56
C GLY A 52 13.52 11.03 -30.61
N ASP A 53 13.88 10.94 -31.87
CA ASP A 53 12.98 11.26 -32.97
C ASP A 53 12.05 10.07 -33.29
N VAL A 54 10.77 10.22 -32.96
CA VAL A 54 9.74 9.23 -33.19
C VAL A 54 9.01 9.49 -34.52
N LEU A 55 9.17 8.60 -35.48
CA LEU A 55 8.44 8.70 -36.76
C LEU A 55 6.99 8.23 -36.62
N ILE A 56 6.04 9.13 -36.80
CA ILE A 56 4.59 8.87 -36.64
C ILE A 56 4.13 7.59 -37.38
N ARG A 57 4.63 7.35 -38.60
CA ARG A 57 4.27 6.19 -39.40
C ARG A 57 4.76 4.85 -38.85
N ARG A 58 5.73 4.87 -37.92
CA ARG A 58 6.32 3.69 -37.28
C ARG A 58 5.79 3.45 -35.87
N ILE A 59 4.85 4.27 -35.40
CA ILE A 59 4.23 4.06 -34.08
C ILE A 59 3.20 2.93 -34.24
N ASP A 60 3.56 1.74 -33.78
CA ASP A 60 2.76 0.52 -33.84
C ASP A 60 2.59 -0.16 -32.47
N GLY A 61 3.14 0.45 -31.41
CA GLY A 61 3.11 -0.08 -30.05
C GLY A 61 4.22 -1.11 -29.76
N SER A 62 5.16 -1.31 -30.69
CA SER A 62 6.33 -2.19 -30.51
C SER A 62 7.64 -1.48 -30.87
N GLN A 63 7.59 -0.45 -31.70
CA GLN A 63 8.77 0.33 -32.06
C GLN A 63 9.06 1.39 -31.00
N TYR A 64 10.33 1.77 -30.88
CA TYR A 64 10.80 2.78 -29.93
C TYR A 64 10.64 2.41 -28.47
N LEU A 65 10.68 1.10 -28.16
CA LEU A 65 10.76 0.63 -26.77
C LEU A 65 11.98 1.20 -26.07
N GLN A 66 11.77 1.76 -24.89
CA GLN A 66 12.83 2.30 -24.05
C GLN A 66 12.70 1.74 -22.63
N PRO A 67 13.82 1.32 -22.02
CA PRO A 67 13.79 0.86 -20.63
C PRO A 67 13.43 2.00 -19.67
N VAL A 68 12.56 1.72 -18.71
CA VAL A 68 12.29 2.61 -17.59
C VAL A 68 13.16 2.18 -16.41
N THR A 69 14.26 2.88 -16.21
CA THR A 69 15.23 2.55 -15.15
C THR A 69 14.80 3.19 -13.84
N TYR A 70 14.75 2.40 -12.78
CA TYR A 70 14.49 2.89 -11.43
C TYR A 70 15.33 2.10 -10.42
N LYS A 71 15.54 2.70 -9.25
CA LYS A 71 16.23 2.10 -8.12
C LYS A 71 15.36 2.24 -6.88
N LEU A 72 15.22 1.17 -6.14
CA LEU A 72 14.55 1.15 -4.84
C LEU A 72 15.59 1.10 -3.73
N ASP A 73 15.38 1.94 -2.72
CA ASP A 73 16.08 1.89 -1.44
C ASP A 73 15.01 1.81 -0.34
N CYS A 74 14.85 0.63 0.25
CA CYS A 74 13.84 0.35 1.25
C CYS A 74 14.41 0.36 2.70
N GLY A 75 15.62 0.91 2.89
CA GLY A 75 16.23 0.99 4.20
C GLY A 75 16.51 -0.38 4.84
N GLN A 76 16.49 -0.43 6.17
CA GLN A 76 16.66 -1.69 6.90
C GLN A 76 15.36 -2.51 6.84
N ARG A 77 15.42 -3.65 6.14
CA ARG A 77 14.31 -4.59 6.07
C ARG A 77 14.23 -5.43 7.34
N LEU A 78 13.00 -5.61 7.84
CA LEU A 78 12.72 -6.66 8.80
C LEU A 78 12.66 -7.98 8.02
N THR A 79 13.31 -9.01 8.51
CA THR A 79 13.27 -10.35 7.91
C THR A 79 11.81 -10.82 7.74
N GLY A 80 11.41 -11.09 6.49
CA GLY A 80 10.06 -11.54 6.15
C GLY A 80 9.11 -10.45 5.63
N ALA A 81 9.54 -9.19 5.50
CA ALA A 81 8.75 -8.10 4.96
C ALA A 81 9.13 -7.81 3.50
N ASP A 82 9.14 -8.84 2.66
CA ASP A 82 9.59 -8.73 1.26
C ASP A 82 8.45 -8.44 0.27
N ASP A 83 7.21 -8.43 0.76
CA ASP A 83 6.04 -8.20 -0.07
C ASP A 83 5.82 -6.70 -0.29
N LEU A 84 6.15 -6.27 -1.48
CA LEU A 84 6.01 -4.90 -1.95
C LEU A 84 4.91 -4.82 -3.00
N ARG A 85 4.41 -3.62 -3.20
CA ARG A 85 3.53 -3.28 -4.31
C ARG A 85 3.94 -1.93 -4.88
N MET A 86 3.82 -1.78 -6.18
CA MET A 86 4.04 -0.51 -6.85
C MET A 86 2.82 -0.06 -7.62
N GLN A 87 2.72 1.22 -7.84
CA GLN A 87 1.79 1.81 -8.80
C GLN A 87 2.46 2.97 -9.53
N LEU A 88 2.01 3.22 -10.74
CA LEU A 88 2.40 4.37 -11.54
C LEU A 88 1.23 5.36 -11.57
N GLN A 89 1.46 6.57 -11.11
CA GLN A 89 0.48 7.66 -11.10
C GLN A 89 0.89 8.75 -12.07
N GLY A 90 -0.05 9.28 -12.82
CA GLY A 90 0.18 10.38 -13.75
C GLY A 90 -1.06 10.71 -14.56
N PRO A 91 -1.02 11.76 -15.38
CA PRO A 91 -2.08 12.04 -16.35
C PRO A 91 -2.23 10.87 -17.32
N THR A 92 -3.46 10.42 -17.55
CA THR A 92 -3.76 9.27 -18.41
C THR A 92 -4.65 9.63 -19.58
N SER A 93 -4.54 8.83 -20.63
CA SER A 93 -5.50 8.77 -21.74
C SER A 93 -5.81 7.31 -22.06
N VAL A 94 -6.88 7.08 -22.81
CA VAL A 94 -7.22 5.74 -23.28
C VAL A 94 -6.91 5.66 -24.77
N ILE A 95 -6.00 4.77 -25.14
CA ILE A 95 -5.55 4.52 -26.52
C ILE A 95 -5.86 3.06 -26.86
N ASN A 96 -6.71 2.82 -27.85
CA ASN A 96 -7.12 1.47 -28.29
C ASN A 96 -7.66 0.59 -27.14
N GLY A 97 -8.27 1.18 -26.10
CA GLY A 97 -8.81 0.46 -24.95
C GLY A 97 -7.82 0.25 -23.79
N GLU A 98 -6.58 0.68 -23.94
CA GLU A 98 -5.56 0.63 -22.87
C GLU A 98 -5.40 1.98 -22.19
N THR A 99 -5.24 1.99 -20.86
CA THR A 99 -4.92 3.20 -20.10
C THR A 99 -3.41 3.43 -20.13
N VAL A 100 -3.01 4.54 -20.73
CA VAL A 100 -1.60 4.90 -20.98
C VAL A 100 -1.30 6.30 -20.44
N LEU A 101 -0.04 6.67 -20.33
CA LEU A 101 0.37 8.03 -19.98
C LEU A 101 -0.03 9.01 -21.09
N ASN A 102 -0.66 10.11 -20.67
CA ASN A 102 -1.06 11.18 -21.57
C ASN A 102 0.16 12.03 -21.96
N THR A 103 0.30 12.31 -23.26
CA THR A 103 1.37 13.14 -23.82
C THR A 103 0.94 14.57 -24.10
N GLY A 104 -0.34 14.90 -23.89
CA GLY A 104 -0.94 16.17 -24.31
C GLY A 104 -1.32 16.21 -25.78
N ILE A 105 -1.08 15.14 -26.56
CA ILE A 105 -1.45 15.01 -27.96
C ILE A 105 -2.61 14.04 -28.07
N ASP A 106 -3.71 14.47 -28.66
CA ASP A 106 -4.89 13.64 -28.85
C ASP A 106 -4.58 12.40 -29.71
N GLY A 107 -4.98 11.23 -29.21
CA GLY A 107 -4.73 9.97 -29.89
C GLY A 107 -3.28 9.47 -29.84
N PHE A 108 -2.46 10.05 -28.97
CA PHE A 108 -1.08 9.63 -28.74
C PHE A 108 -0.76 9.52 -27.24
N GLY A 109 -0.11 8.44 -26.84
CA GLY A 109 0.25 8.18 -25.45
C GLY A 109 1.50 7.34 -25.30
N ILE A 110 1.94 7.15 -24.07
CA ILE A 110 3.04 6.25 -23.73
C ILE A 110 2.48 5.09 -22.90
N ARG A 111 2.57 3.89 -23.45
CA ARG A 111 2.25 2.64 -22.78
C ARG A 111 3.43 2.21 -21.91
N ILE A 112 3.15 1.82 -20.68
CA ILE A 112 4.13 1.18 -19.82
C ILE A 112 3.84 -0.31 -19.77
N GLN A 113 4.86 -1.12 -19.95
CA GLN A 113 4.73 -2.58 -19.97
C GLN A 113 5.84 -3.25 -19.18
N ASN A 114 5.62 -4.50 -18.82
CA ASN A 114 6.64 -5.35 -18.25
C ASN A 114 7.54 -5.87 -19.38
N ALA A 115 8.85 -5.63 -19.29
CA ALA A 115 9.82 -6.01 -20.31
C ALA A 115 9.97 -7.53 -20.50
N THR A 116 9.49 -8.34 -19.54
CA THR A 116 9.65 -9.80 -19.61
C THR A 116 8.56 -10.48 -20.44
N ASN A 117 7.35 -9.89 -20.45
CA ASN A 117 6.17 -10.54 -21.05
C ASN A 117 5.24 -9.58 -21.78
N ASP A 118 5.66 -8.33 -22.01
CA ASP A 118 4.92 -7.25 -22.69
C ASP A 118 3.55 -6.94 -22.08
N SER A 119 3.28 -7.40 -20.84
CA SER A 119 2.01 -7.13 -20.18
C SER A 119 1.89 -5.65 -19.82
N LEU A 120 0.70 -5.08 -20.07
CA LEU A 120 0.40 -3.71 -19.73
C LEU A 120 0.53 -3.47 -18.22
N ILE A 121 1.28 -2.46 -17.85
CA ILE A 121 1.28 -1.91 -16.50
C ILE A 121 0.31 -0.73 -16.47
N THR A 122 -0.85 -0.93 -15.86
CA THR A 122 -1.90 0.09 -15.83
C THR A 122 -1.44 1.28 -14.99
N VAL A 123 -1.55 2.47 -15.57
CA VAL A 123 -1.30 3.73 -14.87
C VAL A 123 -2.57 4.15 -14.11
N GLY A 124 -2.44 4.49 -12.83
CA GLY A 124 -3.56 4.97 -12.02
C GLY A 124 -3.40 4.65 -10.54
N SER A 125 -4.08 5.40 -9.70
CA SER A 125 -3.96 5.31 -8.24
C SER A 125 -4.60 4.06 -7.62
N SER A 126 -5.33 3.26 -8.39
CA SER A 126 -5.93 2.00 -7.94
C SER A 126 -5.24 0.75 -8.49
N ALA A 127 -4.28 0.91 -9.41
CA ALA A 127 -3.63 -0.18 -10.10
C ALA A 127 -2.32 -0.56 -9.38
N TRP A 128 -2.41 -1.40 -8.37
CA TRP A 128 -1.26 -1.92 -7.65
C TRP A 128 -0.70 -3.18 -8.31
N LEU A 129 0.60 -3.21 -8.52
CA LEU A 129 1.35 -4.37 -8.99
C LEU A 129 2.17 -4.96 -7.82
N PRO A 130 1.85 -6.16 -7.32
CA PRO A 130 2.63 -6.82 -6.29
C PRO A 130 3.97 -7.32 -6.84
N PHE A 131 5.02 -7.24 -6.02
CA PHE A 131 6.34 -7.77 -6.34
C PHE A 131 7.18 -8.01 -5.07
N SER A 132 8.31 -8.68 -5.19
CA SER A 132 9.30 -8.79 -4.10
C SER A 132 10.54 -7.97 -4.42
N ILE A 133 11.27 -7.57 -3.38
CA ILE A 133 12.48 -6.75 -3.56
C ILE A 133 13.55 -7.47 -4.40
N ASP A 134 13.63 -8.79 -4.28
CA ASP A 134 14.60 -9.59 -5.02
C ASP A 134 14.14 -9.90 -6.45
N ASN A 135 12.86 -9.66 -6.76
CA ASN A 135 12.28 -9.86 -8.08
C ASN A 135 11.47 -8.63 -8.49
N GLN A 136 12.18 -7.54 -8.73
CA GLN A 136 11.58 -6.28 -9.16
C GLN A 136 11.14 -6.36 -10.62
N PRO A 137 9.96 -5.82 -10.98
CA PRO A 137 9.51 -5.80 -12.36
C PRO A 137 10.42 -4.91 -13.21
N THR A 138 10.81 -5.42 -14.36
CA THR A 138 11.53 -4.65 -15.38
C THR A 138 10.49 -3.93 -16.22
N LEU A 139 10.59 -2.61 -16.32
CA LEU A 139 9.61 -1.79 -17.02
C LEU A 139 10.16 -1.23 -18.31
N GLU A 140 9.31 -1.14 -19.31
CA GLU A 140 9.56 -0.49 -20.59
C GLU A 140 8.45 0.50 -20.92
N ALA A 141 8.82 1.54 -21.62
CA ALA A 141 7.91 2.54 -22.16
C ALA A 141 7.89 2.45 -23.69
N VAL A 142 6.71 2.52 -24.29
CA VAL A 142 6.56 2.48 -25.74
C VAL A 142 5.52 3.50 -26.21
N PRO A 143 5.80 4.28 -27.27
CA PRO A 143 4.84 5.18 -27.89
C PRO A 143 3.70 4.40 -28.54
N VAL A 144 2.47 4.79 -28.27
CA VAL A 144 1.27 4.20 -28.88
C VAL A 144 0.37 5.25 -29.50
N LYS A 145 -0.29 4.88 -30.59
CA LYS A 145 -1.16 5.75 -31.34
C LYS A 145 -2.55 5.13 -31.47
N GLN A 146 -3.58 5.96 -31.32
CA GLN A 146 -4.96 5.57 -31.57
C GLN A 146 -5.17 5.18 -33.03
N ASN A 147 -5.81 4.05 -33.27
CA ASN A 147 -6.14 3.57 -34.60
C ASN A 147 -7.01 4.57 -35.36
N GLY A 148 -6.66 4.82 -36.62
CA GLY A 148 -7.43 5.75 -37.45
C GLY A 148 -7.18 7.23 -37.19
N VAL A 149 -6.34 7.60 -36.21
CA VAL A 149 -6.00 8.99 -35.94
C VAL A 149 -4.75 9.41 -36.71
N SER A 150 -4.80 10.58 -37.33
CA SER A 150 -3.65 11.24 -37.98
C SER A 150 -2.99 12.18 -36.98
N LEU A 151 -1.77 11.88 -36.56
CA LEU A 151 -1.00 12.74 -35.69
C LEU A 151 -0.30 13.82 -36.49
N VAL A 152 -0.15 15.00 -35.87
CA VAL A 152 0.68 16.11 -36.37
C VAL A 152 2.02 16.07 -35.66
N SER A 153 3.10 16.31 -36.41
CA SER A 153 4.45 16.36 -35.84
C SER A 153 4.54 17.48 -34.80
N SER A 154 4.87 17.10 -33.57
CA SER A 154 5.05 18.03 -32.46
C SER A 154 5.94 17.38 -31.39
N ALA A 155 6.56 18.19 -30.55
CA ALA A 155 7.22 17.68 -29.36
C ALA A 155 6.18 17.13 -28.37
N PHE A 156 6.54 16.08 -27.66
CA PHE A 156 5.69 15.47 -26.64
C PHE A 156 6.46 15.17 -25.35
N SER A 157 5.75 15.12 -24.26
CA SER A 157 6.28 14.65 -22.98
C SER A 157 5.17 13.96 -22.19
N ALA A 158 5.55 13.03 -21.33
CA ALA A 158 4.66 12.42 -20.38
C ALA A 158 5.37 12.31 -19.03
N THR A 159 4.62 12.37 -17.94
CA THR A 159 5.18 12.26 -16.61
C THR A 159 4.45 11.17 -15.82
N ALA A 160 5.21 10.44 -15.02
CA ALA A 160 4.64 9.48 -14.07
C ALA A 160 5.40 9.57 -12.75
N THR A 161 4.69 9.31 -11.66
CA THR A 161 5.25 9.10 -10.33
C THR A 161 5.10 7.63 -9.97
N MET A 162 6.21 6.98 -9.66
CA MET A 162 6.20 5.63 -9.12
C MET A 162 6.05 5.71 -7.59
N VAL A 163 5.06 5.01 -7.08
CA VAL A 163 4.82 4.85 -5.64
C VAL A 163 5.05 3.39 -5.29
N VAL A 164 5.85 3.16 -4.26
CA VAL A 164 6.12 1.81 -3.73
C VAL A 164 5.73 1.80 -2.27
N ASP A 165 5.04 0.74 -1.87
CA ASP A 165 4.52 0.55 -0.53
C ASP A 165 4.64 -0.93 -0.15
N TYR A 166 4.53 -1.24 1.13
CA TYR A 166 4.43 -2.60 1.63
C TYR A 166 2.99 -3.11 1.53
N GLN A 167 2.83 -4.43 1.36
CA GLN A 167 1.52 -5.08 1.39
C GLN A 167 1.04 -5.34 2.80
#